data_b64b62d0a35c3981d09820b6deaa53cb
#
_entry.id   b64b62d0a35c3981d09820b6deaa53cb
#
_cell.length_a   1.000
_cell.length_b   1.000
_cell.length_c   1.000
_cell.angle_alpha   90.00
_cell.angle_beta   90.00
_cell.angle_gamma   90.00
#
_symmetry.space_group_name_H-M   'P 1'
#
loop_
_entity.id
_entity.type
_entity.pdbx_description
1 polymer ?
#
loop_
_entity_poly.entity_id
_entity_poly.type
_entity_poly.pdbx_seq_one_letter_code
_entity_poly.pdbx_strand_id
1 'polypeptide(L)'
;MLCDSDFVTLPPERPQYTVTEQKLLDFGLVDVQVLDPSICVHLVYATADNFLGQVLYADLRRALLLPAMAEKVAAAQQALRSERPDLTLLILDAARPLSVQQKMFHQVAGTPKNIYVANPRHGPGMHNYGAAVDVTLADSLGRPLPMGSQFDHFGAESHIDCEEHLLASGKITQEEYDNRRLLRRVMCEQGLLTLRSEWWHFNLMPTRRARQLLRPIGL
;
A
#
# COMPACT_ATOMS: atom_id res chain seq x y z
N MET A 1 13.03 42.66 35.08
CA MET A 1 12.17 41.46 35.23
C MET A 1 11.13 41.54 34.11
N LEU A 2 11.39 40.86 33.01
CA LEU A 2 10.46 40.74 31.89
C LEU A 2 9.88 39.32 31.98
N CYS A 3 8.57 39.27 32.06
CA CYS A 3 7.78 38.05 32.18
C CYS A 3 7.96 37.15 30.98
N ASP A 4 8.08 35.86 31.27
CA ASP A 4 8.06 34.76 30.30
C ASP A 4 6.80 34.87 29.43
N SER A 5 7.03 35.03 28.13
CA SER A 5 5.99 34.92 27.13
C SER A 5 5.54 33.49 27.01
N ASP A 6 4.30 33.21 27.35
CA ASP A 6 3.60 31.95 27.13
C ASP A 6 3.74 31.50 25.65
N PHE A 7 4.60 30.52 25.41
CA PHE A 7 4.59 29.80 24.16
C PHE A 7 3.32 28.95 24.14
N VAL A 8 2.24 29.49 23.58
CA VAL A 8 1.09 28.68 23.18
C VAL A 8 1.53 27.76 22.03
N THR A 9 1.88 26.55 22.37
CA THR A 9 2.02 25.49 21.36
C THR A 9 0.63 25.22 20.80
N LEU A 10 0.38 25.72 19.59
CA LEU A 10 -0.82 25.35 18.83
C LEU A 10 -0.85 23.82 18.68
N PRO A 11 -2.01 23.19 18.90
CA PRO A 11 -2.12 21.76 18.61
C PRO A 11 -1.76 21.52 17.15
N PRO A 12 -1.14 20.37 16.80
CA PRO A 12 -0.80 20.06 15.42
C PRO A 12 -2.06 20.21 14.56
N GLU A 13 -1.95 20.95 13.46
CA GLU A 13 -3.07 21.17 12.54
C GLU A 13 -3.69 19.82 12.19
N ARG A 14 -5.01 19.72 12.32
CA ARG A 14 -5.73 18.51 11.90
C ARG A 14 -5.50 18.33 10.39
N PRO A 15 -5.20 17.10 9.92
CA PRO A 15 -4.99 16.88 8.51
C PRO A 15 -6.22 17.35 7.72
N GLN A 16 -5.99 18.19 6.73
CA GLN A 16 -7.04 18.57 5.79
C GLN A 16 -7.25 17.43 4.81
N TYR A 17 -8.45 16.89 4.77
CA TYR A 17 -8.83 15.82 3.85
C TYR A 17 -9.53 16.40 2.62
N THR A 18 -9.25 15.80 1.46
CA THR A 18 -9.95 16.10 0.21
C THR A 18 -11.39 15.56 0.23
N VAL A 19 -12.17 15.90 -0.79
CA VAL A 19 -13.56 15.42 -0.89
C VAL A 19 -13.62 13.88 -0.96
N THR A 20 -12.73 13.25 -1.74
CA THR A 20 -12.68 11.78 -1.83
C THR A 20 -12.21 11.16 -0.52
N GLU A 21 -11.19 11.73 0.10
CA GLU A 21 -10.68 11.24 1.39
C GLU A 21 -11.74 11.34 2.48
N GLN A 22 -12.50 12.45 2.55
CA GLN A 22 -13.59 12.57 3.51
C GLN A 22 -14.68 11.51 3.30
N LYS A 23 -15.07 11.23 2.06
CA LYS A 23 -16.01 10.15 1.75
C LYS A 23 -15.51 8.77 2.17
N LEU A 24 -14.20 8.53 2.06
CA LEU A 24 -13.57 7.28 2.50
C LEU A 24 -13.54 7.18 4.04
N LEU A 25 -13.29 8.29 4.75
CA LEU A 25 -13.41 8.36 6.20
C LEU A 25 -14.86 8.11 6.65
N ASP A 26 -15.84 8.75 6.00
CA ASP A 26 -17.27 8.56 6.27
C ASP A 26 -17.73 7.13 5.96
N PHE A 27 -17.06 6.45 5.03
CA PHE A 27 -17.25 5.01 4.76
C PHE A 27 -16.74 4.11 5.89
N GLY A 28 -15.92 4.65 6.80
CA GLY A 28 -15.36 3.95 7.95
C GLY A 28 -13.89 3.53 7.79
N LEU A 29 -13.18 4.06 6.80
CA LEU A 29 -11.73 3.88 6.68
C LEU A 29 -11.00 4.85 7.60
N VAL A 30 -9.74 4.57 7.88
CA VAL A 30 -8.85 5.41 8.69
C VAL A 30 -7.57 5.71 7.93
N ASP A 31 -7.02 6.90 8.13
CA ASP A 31 -5.73 7.28 7.60
C ASP A 31 -4.62 6.62 8.43
N VAL A 32 -3.79 5.81 7.77
CA VAL A 32 -2.71 5.07 8.44
C VAL A 32 -1.69 5.99 9.10
N GLN A 33 -1.45 7.19 8.55
CA GLN A 33 -0.51 8.15 9.13
C GLN A 33 -1.03 8.83 10.40
N VAL A 34 -2.32 8.73 10.72
CA VAL A 34 -2.88 9.13 12.02
C VAL A 34 -2.49 8.10 13.10
N LEU A 35 -2.36 6.82 12.73
CA LEU A 35 -1.95 5.75 13.66
C LEU A 35 -0.42 5.74 13.85
N ASP A 36 0.33 5.91 12.76
CA ASP A 36 1.78 6.02 12.81
C ASP A 36 2.29 7.04 11.76
N PRO A 37 2.63 8.27 12.18
CA PRO A 37 3.09 9.34 11.28
C PRO A 37 4.44 9.04 10.60
N SER A 38 5.18 8.04 11.07
CA SER A 38 6.47 7.68 10.47
C SER A 38 6.32 6.85 9.19
N ILE A 39 5.12 6.33 8.89
CA ILE A 39 4.84 5.63 7.64
C ILE A 39 4.85 6.63 6.48
N CYS A 40 5.65 6.35 5.45
CA CYS A 40 5.65 7.14 4.23
C CYS A 40 4.50 6.71 3.31
N VAL A 41 3.93 7.67 2.57
CA VAL A 41 2.86 7.43 1.60
C VAL A 41 3.20 8.07 0.27
N HIS A 42 3.19 7.29 -0.79
CA HIS A 42 3.30 7.74 -2.18
C HIS A 42 2.34 6.91 -3.03
N LEU A 43 1.08 7.33 -3.12
CA LEU A 43 0.10 6.61 -3.93
C LEU A 43 0.45 6.75 -5.41
N VAL A 44 0.94 5.68 -6.00
CA VAL A 44 1.46 5.66 -7.39
C VAL A 44 0.39 6.09 -8.38
N TYR A 45 -0.86 5.69 -8.18
CA TYR A 45 -1.98 6.07 -9.05
C TYR A 45 -2.47 7.52 -8.87
N ALA A 46 -1.92 8.26 -7.90
CA ALA A 46 -2.11 9.71 -7.79
C ALA A 46 -1.16 10.51 -8.69
N THR A 47 -0.27 9.83 -9.40
CA THR A 47 0.69 10.37 -10.36
C THR A 47 0.52 9.70 -11.72
N ALA A 48 1.20 10.18 -12.76
CA ALA A 48 1.27 9.50 -14.05
C ALA A 48 2.41 8.46 -14.12
N ASP A 49 3.23 8.35 -13.08
CA ASP A 49 4.32 7.37 -13.00
C ASP A 49 3.78 6.02 -12.52
N ASN A 50 2.95 5.40 -13.33
CA ASN A 50 2.37 4.08 -13.15
C ASN A 50 2.26 3.35 -14.49
N PHE A 51 1.91 2.07 -14.48
CA PHE A 51 1.88 1.23 -15.69
C PHE A 51 0.88 1.67 -16.78
N LEU A 52 -0.04 2.59 -16.46
CA LEU A 52 -1.01 3.18 -17.38
C LEU A 52 -0.57 4.55 -17.92
N GLY A 53 0.44 5.18 -17.31
CA GLY A 53 0.90 6.52 -17.68
C GLY A 53 -0.12 7.65 -17.42
N GLN A 54 -1.07 7.45 -16.50
CA GLN A 54 -2.18 8.37 -16.24
C GLN A 54 -2.47 8.52 -14.76
N VAL A 55 -2.91 9.72 -14.35
CA VAL A 55 -3.43 9.97 -13.00
C VAL A 55 -4.82 9.36 -12.88
N LEU A 56 -4.98 8.39 -11.97
CA LEU A 56 -6.26 7.71 -11.71
C LEU A 56 -6.94 8.22 -10.44
N TYR A 57 -6.16 8.60 -9.43
CA TYR A 57 -6.65 9.20 -8.20
C TYR A 57 -6.68 10.72 -8.36
N ALA A 58 -7.88 11.28 -8.56
CA ALA A 58 -8.04 12.72 -8.81
C ALA A 58 -7.51 13.57 -7.63
N ASP A 59 -8.01 13.29 -6.42
CA ASP A 59 -7.71 14.03 -5.20
C ASP A 59 -7.32 13.14 -4.00
N LEU A 60 -7.22 11.82 -4.18
CA LEU A 60 -6.77 10.90 -3.14
C LEU A 60 -5.24 10.91 -3.05
N ARG A 61 -4.71 11.26 -1.86
CA ARG A 61 -3.27 11.38 -1.58
C ARG A 61 -2.86 10.62 -0.32
N ARG A 62 -3.83 10.20 0.50
CA ARG A 62 -3.62 9.54 1.78
C ARG A 62 -3.93 8.06 1.70
N ALA A 63 -3.19 7.27 2.45
CA ALA A 63 -3.41 5.83 2.56
C ALA A 63 -4.53 5.55 3.58
N LEU A 64 -5.75 5.41 3.06
CA LEU A 64 -6.94 5.08 3.84
C LEU A 64 -7.20 3.59 3.76
N LEU A 65 -7.40 2.95 4.91
CA LEU A 65 -7.57 1.50 5.04
C LEU A 65 -8.69 1.17 6.05
N LEU A 66 -9.22 -0.05 6.01
CA LEU A 66 -10.05 -0.53 7.12
C LEU A 66 -9.27 -0.43 8.44
N PRO A 67 -9.92 -0.09 9.57
CA PRO A 67 -9.24 0.05 10.86
C PRO A 67 -8.33 -1.12 11.20
N ALA A 68 -8.82 -2.35 11.09
CA ALA A 68 -8.02 -3.55 11.37
C ALA A 68 -6.84 -3.74 10.40
N MET A 69 -6.92 -3.24 9.16
CA MET A 69 -5.79 -3.26 8.23
C MET A 69 -4.75 -2.21 8.60
N ALA A 70 -5.19 -0.99 8.89
CA ALA A 70 -4.34 0.12 9.28
C ALA A 70 -3.58 -0.15 10.59
N GLU A 71 -4.25 -0.74 11.59
CA GLU A 71 -3.62 -1.17 12.85
C GLU A 71 -2.49 -2.18 12.62
N LYS A 72 -2.70 -3.17 11.74
CA LYS A 72 -1.68 -4.17 11.39
C LYS A 72 -0.51 -3.55 10.64
N VAL A 73 -0.76 -2.60 9.73
CA VAL A 73 0.30 -1.88 9.02
C VAL A 73 1.11 -1.01 9.98
N ALA A 74 0.46 -0.32 10.92
CA ALA A 74 1.16 0.45 11.95
C ALA A 74 1.98 -0.46 12.88
N ALA A 75 1.47 -1.62 13.26
CA ALA A 75 2.23 -2.61 14.05
C ALA A 75 3.44 -3.17 13.26
N ALA A 76 3.30 -3.40 11.94
CA ALA A 76 4.42 -3.80 11.08
C ALA A 76 5.49 -2.70 11.00
N GLN A 77 5.10 -1.42 10.93
CA GLN A 77 6.02 -0.29 10.98
C GLN A 77 6.80 -0.26 12.31
N GLN A 78 6.13 -0.46 13.43
CA GLN A 78 6.79 -0.50 14.74
C GLN A 78 7.77 -1.68 14.85
N ALA A 79 7.39 -2.86 14.37
CA ALA A 79 8.26 -4.03 14.31
C ALA A 79 9.49 -3.76 13.43
N LEU A 80 9.29 -3.19 12.23
CA LEU A 80 10.38 -2.81 11.34
C LEU A 80 11.35 -1.84 12.03
N ARG A 81 10.85 -0.78 12.62
CA ARG A 81 11.69 0.25 13.25
C ARG A 81 12.41 -0.22 14.53
N SER A 82 11.87 -1.21 15.21
CA SER A 82 12.54 -1.82 16.37
C SER A 82 13.81 -2.56 15.96
N GLU A 83 13.86 -3.12 14.76
CA GLU A 83 14.99 -3.85 14.21
C GLU A 83 15.88 -2.98 13.30
N ARG A 84 15.24 -2.15 12.49
CA ARG A 84 15.87 -1.29 11.48
C ARG A 84 15.35 0.15 11.62
N PRO A 85 15.86 0.91 12.61
CA PRO A 85 15.42 2.29 12.88
C PRO A 85 15.71 3.26 11.71
N ASP A 86 16.57 2.87 10.78
CA ASP A 86 16.93 3.56 9.56
C ASP A 86 15.91 3.37 8.42
N LEU A 87 14.94 2.44 8.58
CA LEU A 87 13.96 2.11 7.56
C LEU A 87 12.53 2.50 7.96
N THR A 88 11.68 2.64 6.95
CA THR A 88 10.24 2.87 7.09
C THR A 88 9.47 2.10 6.02
N LEU A 89 8.18 1.85 6.28
CA LEU A 89 7.26 1.40 5.25
C LEU A 89 6.90 2.58 4.34
N LEU A 90 6.83 2.33 3.03
CA LEU A 90 6.33 3.27 2.03
C LEU A 90 5.12 2.65 1.33
N ILE A 91 3.94 3.20 1.57
CA ILE A 91 2.69 2.73 0.96
C ILE A 91 2.58 3.27 -0.47
N LEU A 92 2.37 2.36 -1.41
CA LEU A 92 2.26 2.63 -2.84
C LEU A 92 0.79 2.62 -3.32
N ASP A 93 -0.07 1.80 -2.70
CA ASP A 93 -1.52 1.80 -2.89
C ASP A 93 -2.25 1.29 -1.64
N ALA A 94 -3.51 1.75 -1.46
CA ALA A 94 -4.33 1.43 -0.30
C ALA A 94 -5.80 1.20 -0.73
N ALA A 95 -6.76 1.90 -0.13
CA ALA A 95 -8.15 1.83 -0.57
C ALA A 95 -8.32 2.38 -1.98
N ARG A 96 -8.88 1.55 -2.87
CA ARG A 96 -9.12 1.88 -4.28
C ARG A 96 -10.62 1.87 -4.55
N PRO A 97 -11.23 3.02 -4.90
CA PRO A 97 -12.63 3.06 -5.30
C PRO A 97 -12.94 2.14 -6.50
N LEU A 98 -14.14 1.58 -6.54
CA LEU A 98 -14.57 0.69 -7.64
C LEU A 98 -14.50 1.39 -9.01
N SER A 99 -14.83 2.68 -9.07
CA SER A 99 -14.75 3.46 -10.32
C SER A 99 -13.33 3.53 -10.88
N VAL A 100 -12.32 3.60 -9.99
CA VAL A 100 -10.90 3.56 -10.39
C VAL A 100 -10.53 2.17 -10.90
N GLN A 101 -10.91 1.11 -10.19
CA GLN A 101 -10.68 -0.28 -10.64
C GLN A 101 -11.28 -0.54 -12.02
N GLN A 102 -12.49 -0.03 -12.27
CA GLN A 102 -13.15 -0.14 -13.59
C GLN A 102 -12.36 0.59 -14.69
N LYS A 103 -11.88 1.80 -14.42
CA LYS A 103 -11.03 2.56 -15.36
C LYS A 103 -9.74 1.80 -15.67
N MET A 104 -9.04 1.28 -14.65
CA MET A 104 -7.82 0.48 -14.81
C MET A 104 -8.08 -0.73 -15.71
N PHE A 105 -9.12 -1.50 -15.41
CA PHE A 105 -9.45 -2.70 -16.18
C PHE A 105 -9.83 -2.38 -17.64
N HIS A 106 -10.62 -1.34 -17.89
CA HIS A 106 -10.98 -0.94 -19.25
C HIS A 106 -9.77 -0.58 -20.10
N GLN A 107 -8.75 0.04 -19.51
CA GLN A 107 -7.53 0.43 -20.24
C GLN A 107 -6.65 -0.75 -20.60
N VAL A 108 -6.67 -1.84 -19.84
CA VAL A 108 -5.89 -3.05 -20.13
C VAL A 108 -6.70 -4.15 -20.81
N ALA A 109 -8.02 -3.97 -20.94
CA ALA A 109 -8.89 -4.95 -21.58
C ALA A 109 -8.44 -5.22 -23.02
N GLY A 110 -8.32 -6.50 -23.37
CA GLY A 110 -7.84 -6.94 -24.69
C GLY A 110 -6.32 -6.87 -24.88
N THR A 111 -5.55 -6.48 -23.87
CA THR A 111 -4.08 -6.53 -23.86
C THR A 111 -3.57 -7.68 -22.99
N PRO A 112 -2.30 -8.13 -23.13
CA PRO A 112 -1.70 -9.11 -22.23
C PRO A 112 -1.69 -8.68 -20.75
N LYS A 113 -1.77 -7.37 -20.46
CA LYS A 113 -1.78 -6.82 -19.11
C LYS A 113 -3.09 -7.08 -18.35
N ASN A 114 -4.17 -7.52 -19.03
CA ASN A 114 -5.48 -7.72 -18.41
C ASN A 114 -5.49 -8.80 -17.32
N ILE A 115 -4.53 -9.73 -17.34
CA ILE A 115 -4.41 -10.81 -16.33
C ILE A 115 -3.93 -10.30 -14.97
N TYR A 116 -3.26 -9.13 -14.93
CA TYR A 116 -2.72 -8.53 -13.71
C TYR A 116 -3.66 -7.52 -13.06
N VAL A 117 -4.71 -7.11 -13.75
CA VAL A 117 -5.70 -6.19 -13.20
C VAL A 117 -6.99 -6.94 -12.91
N ALA A 118 -7.39 -6.98 -11.64
CA ALA A 118 -8.60 -7.69 -11.22
C ALA A 118 -9.81 -7.26 -12.07
N ASN A 119 -10.45 -8.24 -12.72
CA ASN A 119 -11.61 -7.99 -13.57
C ASN A 119 -12.84 -7.67 -12.69
N PRO A 120 -13.42 -6.45 -12.79
CA PRO A 120 -14.57 -6.06 -11.97
C PRO A 120 -15.80 -6.97 -12.14
N ARG A 121 -15.92 -7.67 -13.28
CA ARG A 121 -17.00 -8.65 -13.52
C ARG A 121 -16.91 -9.87 -12.61
N HIS A 122 -15.73 -10.21 -12.10
CA HIS A 122 -15.53 -11.30 -11.16
C HIS A 122 -15.68 -10.85 -9.68
N GLY A 123 -16.11 -9.62 -9.49
CA GLY A 123 -16.29 -8.97 -8.19
C GLY A 123 -15.12 -8.09 -7.78
N PRO A 124 -15.28 -7.31 -6.69
CA PRO A 124 -14.27 -6.39 -6.20
C PRO A 124 -12.97 -7.09 -5.78
N GLY A 125 -11.83 -6.44 -6.03
CA GLY A 125 -10.53 -6.79 -5.47
C GLY A 125 -10.39 -6.35 -4.02
N MET A 126 -9.32 -6.76 -3.35
CA MET A 126 -9.14 -6.49 -1.92
C MET A 126 -8.94 -4.99 -1.60
N HIS A 127 -8.28 -4.24 -2.47
CA HIS A 127 -8.18 -2.78 -2.38
C HIS A 127 -9.53 -2.07 -2.41
N ASN A 128 -10.51 -2.64 -3.14
CA ASN A 128 -11.85 -2.07 -3.20
C ASN A 128 -12.66 -2.19 -1.90
N TYR A 129 -12.13 -2.89 -0.92
CA TYR A 129 -12.68 -2.97 0.44
C TYR A 129 -11.85 -2.19 1.46
N GLY A 130 -10.71 -1.59 1.06
CA GLY A 130 -9.72 -1.07 2.00
C GLY A 130 -9.02 -2.16 2.82
N ALA A 131 -9.05 -3.40 2.33
CA ALA A 131 -8.57 -4.62 2.99
C ALA A 131 -7.27 -5.17 2.38
N ALA A 132 -6.60 -4.38 1.56
CA ALA A 132 -5.27 -4.65 1.02
C ALA A 132 -4.42 -3.39 1.02
N VAL A 133 -3.11 -3.57 1.03
CA VAL A 133 -2.10 -2.54 0.88
C VAL A 133 -0.99 -3.03 -0.04
N ASP A 134 -0.52 -2.15 -0.92
CA ASP A 134 0.74 -2.32 -1.65
C ASP A 134 1.79 -1.45 -0.97
N VAL A 135 2.89 -2.06 -0.58
CA VAL A 135 3.89 -1.44 0.29
C VAL A 135 5.29 -1.91 -0.05
N THR A 136 6.26 -1.03 0.13
CA THR A 136 7.69 -1.34 0.03
C THR A 136 8.45 -0.82 1.25
N LEU A 137 9.74 -1.14 1.34
CA LEU A 137 10.67 -0.54 2.29
C LEU A 137 11.26 0.75 1.70
N ALA A 138 11.47 1.73 2.55
CA ALA A 138 12.17 2.96 2.21
C ALA A 138 13.18 3.34 3.30
N ASP A 139 14.16 4.18 2.95
CA ASP A 139 15.06 4.78 3.91
C ASP A 139 14.38 5.93 4.69
N SER A 140 15.09 6.52 5.64
CA SER A 140 14.60 7.62 6.48
C SER A 140 14.24 8.90 5.69
N LEU A 141 14.63 8.99 4.42
CA LEU A 141 14.26 10.08 3.49
C LEU A 141 13.08 9.71 2.60
N GLY A 142 12.48 8.54 2.79
CA GLY A 142 11.35 8.04 1.98
C GLY A 142 11.76 7.51 0.60
N ARG A 143 13.04 7.26 0.35
CA ARG A 143 13.52 6.69 -0.92
C ARG A 143 13.36 5.16 -0.87
N PRO A 144 12.66 4.56 -1.84
CA PRO A 144 12.42 3.11 -1.84
C PRO A 144 13.73 2.34 -1.95
N LEU A 145 13.82 1.22 -1.21
CA LEU A 145 14.92 0.28 -1.32
C LEU A 145 14.80 -0.57 -2.60
N PRO A 146 15.93 -1.09 -3.12
CA PRO A 146 15.89 -2.01 -4.25
C PRO A 146 15.15 -3.31 -3.88
N MET A 147 14.20 -3.72 -4.72
CA MET A 147 13.34 -4.89 -4.51
C MET A 147 13.42 -5.89 -5.67
N GLY A 148 14.33 -5.71 -6.65
CA GLY A 148 14.56 -6.62 -7.79
C GLY A 148 13.52 -6.55 -8.90
N SER A 149 12.40 -5.90 -8.69
CA SER A 149 11.47 -5.45 -9.72
C SER A 149 10.75 -4.20 -9.24
N GLN A 150 10.26 -3.41 -10.19
CA GLN A 150 9.43 -2.26 -9.87
C GLN A 150 8.04 -2.70 -9.38
N PHE A 151 7.35 -1.80 -8.69
CA PHE A 151 5.91 -1.92 -8.43
C PHE A 151 5.16 -2.08 -9.76
N ASP A 152 4.10 -2.88 -9.77
CA ASP A 152 3.32 -3.21 -10.99
C ASP A 152 4.14 -3.87 -12.12
N HIS A 153 5.28 -4.48 -11.82
CA HIS A 153 6.01 -5.26 -12.81
C HIS A 153 5.25 -6.56 -13.12
N PHE A 154 4.92 -6.77 -14.40
CA PHE A 154 4.16 -7.93 -14.90
C PHE A 154 5.10 -9.04 -15.37
N GLY A 155 5.73 -9.73 -14.43
CA GLY A 155 6.66 -10.81 -14.74
C GLY A 155 7.00 -11.68 -13.54
N ALA A 156 7.73 -12.77 -13.80
CA ALA A 156 8.16 -13.70 -12.76
C ALA A 156 9.03 -13.04 -11.68
N GLU A 157 9.69 -11.94 -12.03
CA GLU A 157 10.51 -11.15 -11.13
C GLU A 157 9.72 -10.53 -9.97
N SER A 158 8.39 -10.43 -10.09
CA SER A 158 7.50 -9.96 -9.00
C SER A 158 7.02 -11.07 -8.07
N HIS A 159 7.16 -12.33 -8.50
CA HIS A 159 6.61 -13.47 -7.77
C HIS A 159 7.44 -13.84 -6.54
N ILE A 160 6.78 -14.09 -5.43
CA ILE A 160 7.43 -14.47 -4.17
C ILE A 160 7.85 -15.95 -4.11
N ASP A 161 7.20 -16.81 -4.88
CA ASP A 161 7.52 -18.24 -4.97
C ASP A 161 8.70 -18.57 -5.90
N CYS A 162 9.21 -17.56 -6.61
CA CYS A 162 10.37 -17.70 -7.51
C CYS A 162 11.64 -17.06 -6.95
N GLU A 163 11.62 -16.42 -5.79
CA GLU A 163 12.71 -15.55 -5.29
C GLU A 163 14.05 -16.29 -5.16
N GLU A 164 14.06 -17.54 -4.67
CA GLU A 164 15.28 -18.32 -4.57
C GLU A 164 15.88 -18.63 -5.95
N HIS A 165 15.02 -18.93 -6.93
CA HIS A 165 15.46 -19.16 -8.31
C HIS A 165 15.96 -17.86 -8.97
N LEU A 166 15.28 -16.73 -8.71
CA LEU A 166 15.70 -15.41 -9.21
C LEU A 166 17.08 -15.03 -8.65
N LEU A 167 17.30 -15.27 -7.36
CA LEU A 167 18.60 -15.06 -6.72
C LEU A 167 19.67 -15.98 -7.31
N ALA A 168 19.41 -17.28 -7.38
CA ALA A 168 20.36 -18.25 -7.91
C ALA A 168 20.74 -18.01 -9.37
N SER A 169 19.81 -17.44 -10.16
CA SER A 169 20.05 -17.07 -11.57
C SER A 169 20.61 -15.66 -11.77
N GLY A 170 20.87 -14.92 -10.68
CA GLY A 170 21.38 -13.55 -10.74
C GLY A 170 20.40 -12.52 -11.29
N LYS A 171 19.10 -12.82 -11.33
CA LYS A 171 18.06 -11.88 -11.75
C LYS A 171 17.68 -10.88 -10.67
N ILE A 172 17.88 -11.24 -9.41
CA ILE A 172 17.85 -10.33 -8.26
C ILE A 172 19.13 -10.50 -7.46
N THR A 173 19.55 -9.45 -6.78
CA THR A 173 20.70 -9.43 -5.89
C THR A 173 20.35 -10.01 -4.52
N GLN A 174 21.38 -10.33 -3.71
CA GLN A 174 21.17 -10.75 -2.32
C GLN A 174 20.46 -9.65 -1.51
N GLU A 175 20.81 -8.39 -1.72
CA GLU A 175 20.19 -7.24 -1.05
C GLU A 175 18.68 -7.17 -1.37
N GLU A 176 18.29 -7.27 -2.63
CA GLU A 176 16.89 -7.24 -3.07
C GLU A 176 16.09 -8.41 -2.49
N TYR A 177 16.69 -9.59 -2.45
CA TYR A 177 16.10 -10.77 -1.83
C TYR A 177 15.90 -10.57 -0.32
N ASP A 178 16.90 -10.04 0.40
CA ASP A 178 16.83 -9.80 1.83
C ASP A 178 15.80 -8.71 2.17
N ASN A 179 15.72 -7.65 1.36
CA ASN A 179 14.72 -6.60 1.50
C ASN A 179 13.29 -7.14 1.36
N ARG A 180 13.02 -7.98 0.36
CA ARG A 180 11.72 -8.66 0.21
C ARG A 180 11.37 -9.54 1.40
N ARG A 181 12.34 -10.29 1.91
CA ARG A 181 12.16 -11.15 3.06
C ARG A 181 11.87 -10.36 4.33
N LEU A 182 12.58 -9.25 4.54
CA LEU A 182 12.34 -8.36 5.66
C LEU A 182 10.92 -7.79 5.59
N LEU A 183 10.52 -7.19 4.45
CA LEU A 183 9.17 -6.66 4.25
C LEU A 183 8.11 -7.73 4.54
N ARG A 184 8.22 -8.89 3.88
CA ARG A 184 7.26 -9.99 4.04
C ARG A 184 7.17 -10.47 5.49
N ARG A 185 8.30 -10.59 6.18
CA ARG A 185 8.33 -11.03 7.57
C ARG A 185 7.57 -10.07 8.47
N VAL A 186 7.91 -8.77 8.47
CA VAL A 186 7.27 -7.79 9.36
C VAL A 186 5.77 -7.65 9.11
N MET A 187 5.33 -7.78 7.85
CA MET A 187 3.92 -7.74 7.49
C MET A 187 3.18 -9.03 7.90
N CYS A 188 3.76 -10.20 7.62
CA CYS A 188 3.12 -11.50 7.93
C CYS A 188 3.09 -11.78 9.45
N GLU A 189 4.05 -11.32 10.23
CA GLU A 189 4.04 -11.39 11.70
C GLU A 189 2.82 -10.66 12.30
N GLN A 190 2.26 -9.67 11.60
CA GLN A 190 0.99 -9.03 11.98
C GLN A 190 -0.24 -9.80 11.47
N GLY A 191 -0.03 -10.98 10.86
CA GLY A 191 -1.12 -11.81 10.32
C GLY A 191 -1.71 -11.29 9.02
N LEU A 192 -0.96 -10.51 8.24
CA LEU A 192 -1.30 -10.15 6.87
C LEU A 192 -0.92 -11.29 5.92
N LEU A 193 -1.64 -11.40 4.80
CA LEU A 193 -1.50 -12.48 3.84
C LEU A 193 -0.88 -11.96 2.56
N THR A 194 0.12 -12.66 2.05
CA THR A 194 0.80 -12.34 0.79
C THR A 194 -0.04 -12.71 -0.44
N LEU A 195 0.30 -12.13 -1.58
CA LEU A 195 -0.13 -12.56 -2.91
C LEU A 195 1.07 -13.15 -3.66
N ARG A 196 0.93 -14.36 -4.21
CA ARG A 196 2.03 -15.10 -4.82
C ARG A 196 2.73 -14.36 -5.95
N SER A 197 1.97 -13.64 -6.78
CA SER A 197 2.45 -12.93 -7.96
C SER A 197 3.02 -11.55 -7.71
N GLU A 198 2.95 -11.03 -6.45
CA GLU A 198 3.24 -9.64 -6.14
C GLU A 198 3.93 -9.53 -4.78
N TRP A 199 5.24 -9.20 -4.75
CA TRP A 199 6.00 -9.10 -3.50
C TRP A 199 5.56 -7.95 -2.61
N TRP A 200 4.91 -6.90 -3.19
CA TRP A 200 4.44 -5.68 -2.50
C TRP A 200 3.06 -5.81 -1.86
N HIS A 201 2.25 -6.81 -2.30
CA HIS A 201 0.82 -6.89 -1.97
C HIS A 201 0.53 -7.71 -0.72
N PHE A 202 -0.25 -7.12 0.20
CA PHE A 202 -0.68 -7.78 1.43
C PHE A 202 -2.17 -7.60 1.67
N ASN A 203 -2.84 -8.70 2.00
CA ASN A 203 -4.28 -8.76 2.29
C ASN A 203 -4.55 -8.91 3.79
N LEU A 204 -5.61 -8.27 4.29
CA LEU A 204 -6.11 -8.44 5.65
C LEU A 204 -6.65 -9.86 5.91
N MET A 205 -7.28 -10.45 4.91
CA MET A 205 -7.95 -11.75 4.99
C MET A 205 -8.09 -12.38 3.59
N PRO A 206 -8.47 -13.67 3.50
CA PRO A 206 -8.78 -14.29 2.21
C PRO A 206 -9.93 -13.58 1.48
N THR A 207 -9.82 -13.40 0.16
CA THR A 207 -10.81 -12.70 -0.69
C THR A 207 -12.23 -13.25 -0.52
N ARG A 208 -12.38 -14.57 -0.38
CA ARG A 208 -13.70 -15.18 -0.15
C ARG A 208 -14.35 -14.65 1.13
N ARG A 209 -13.59 -14.48 2.20
CA ARG A 209 -14.08 -13.96 3.48
C ARG A 209 -14.41 -12.46 3.37
N ALA A 210 -13.56 -11.68 2.69
CA ALA A 210 -13.83 -10.28 2.46
C ALA A 210 -15.16 -10.05 1.73
N ARG A 211 -15.42 -10.81 0.68
CA ARG A 211 -16.69 -10.75 -0.08
C ARG A 211 -17.94 -11.07 0.75
N GLN A 212 -17.81 -11.83 1.80
CA GLN A 212 -18.92 -12.18 2.70
C GLN A 212 -19.15 -11.14 3.80
N LEU A 213 -18.09 -10.47 4.26
CA LEU A 213 -18.12 -9.64 5.47
C LEU A 213 -18.04 -8.14 5.17
N LEU A 214 -17.45 -7.75 4.04
CA LEU A 214 -17.12 -6.35 3.76
C LEU A 214 -18.00 -5.79 2.63
N ARG A 215 -18.26 -4.49 2.71
CA ARG A 215 -18.91 -3.73 1.65
C ARG A 215 -17.83 -3.08 0.78
N PRO A 216 -17.91 -3.16 -0.57
CA PRO A 216 -16.96 -2.49 -1.43
C PRO A 216 -17.18 -0.98 -1.45
N ILE A 217 -16.11 -0.24 -1.69
CA ILE A 217 -16.07 1.23 -1.76
C ILE A 217 -16.69 1.65 -3.11
N GLY A 218 -17.94 2.08 -3.07
CA GLY A 218 -18.76 2.45 -4.24
C GLY A 218 -18.63 3.93 -4.64
N LEU A 219 -17.41 4.47 -4.70
CA LEU A 219 -17.13 5.84 -5.15
C LEU A 219 -16.78 5.89 -6.61
#